data_de4b89a986bbd68becce33ca0d5cba23
#
_entry.id   de4b89a986bbd68becce33ca0d5cba23
#
_cell.length_a   1.000
_cell.length_b   1.000
_cell.length_c   1.000
_cell.angle_alpha   90.00
_cell.angle_beta   90.00
_cell.angle_gamma   90.00
#
_symmetry.space_group_name_H-M   'P 1'
#
loop_
_entity.id
_entity.type
_entity.pdbx_description
1 polymer ?
#
loop_
_entity_poly.entity_id
_entity_poly.type
_entity_poly.pdbx_seq_one_letter_code
_entity_poly.pdbx_strand_id
1 'polypeptide(L)'
;MRETDKPVLIYSTFPSAAEAERIGGTLVDRGLAACVNIFDGMTSIYVWEGKRERGAEAAMLIKTRAALASQVIAETRKLHPYTNPALLVLPVSDGAEDFMRWIAEQTAC
;
A
#
# COMPACT_ATOMS: atom_id res chain seq x y z
N MET A 1 9.74 -15.95 -13.39
CA MET A 1 9.86 -14.92 -12.32
C MET A 1 9.98 -15.62 -10.97
N ARG A 2 10.95 -15.21 -10.18
CA ARG A 2 11.12 -15.75 -8.84
C ARG A 2 9.95 -15.39 -7.95
N GLU A 3 9.65 -16.22 -6.96
CA GLU A 3 8.59 -15.90 -5.98
C GLU A 3 8.81 -14.54 -5.32
N THR A 4 10.07 -14.23 -4.97
CA THR A 4 10.42 -12.95 -4.31
C THR A 4 10.22 -11.74 -5.21
N ASP A 5 10.21 -11.94 -6.53
CA ASP A 5 10.04 -10.86 -7.51
C ASP A 5 8.61 -10.70 -7.97
N LYS A 6 7.72 -11.63 -7.60
CA LYS A 6 6.31 -11.53 -7.96
C LYS A 6 5.70 -10.27 -7.36
N PRO A 7 4.84 -9.57 -8.11
CA PRO A 7 4.21 -8.38 -7.56
C PRO A 7 3.20 -8.70 -6.47
N VAL A 8 3.08 -7.78 -5.54
CA VAL A 8 2.01 -7.79 -4.56
C VAL A 8 1.41 -6.40 -4.52
N LEU A 9 0.17 -6.31 -4.08
CA LEU A 9 -0.48 -5.05 -3.79
C LEU A 9 -0.63 -4.97 -2.27
N ILE A 10 -0.30 -3.81 -1.70
CA ILE A 10 -0.53 -3.60 -0.27
C ILE A 10 -1.61 -2.55 -0.15
N TYR A 11 -2.69 -2.91 0.52
CA TYR A 11 -3.83 -2.04 0.74
C TYR A 11 -3.71 -1.35 2.09
N SER A 12 -3.93 -0.04 2.09
CA SER A 12 -3.98 0.74 3.32
C SER A 12 -5.02 1.85 3.20
N THR A 13 -5.46 2.37 4.33
CA THR A 13 -6.40 3.48 4.38
C THR A 13 -5.82 4.61 5.23
N PHE A 14 -6.25 5.83 4.95
CA PHE A 14 -5.65 7.03 5.54
C PHE A 14 -6.75 8.05 5.83
N PRO A 15 -6.53 8.97 6.77
CA PRO A 15 -7.54 9.99 7.07
C PRO A 15 -7.77 10.98 5.92
N SER A 16 -6.83 11.08 4.99
CA SER A 16 -6.95 11.99 3.85
C SER A 16 -6.05 11.55 2.70
N ALA A 17 -6.37 12.02 1.50
CA ALA A 17 -5.51 11.81 0.32
C ALA A 17 -4.13 12.44 0.53
N ALA A 18 -4.06 13.57 1.22
CA ALA A 18 -2.79 14.25 1.48
C ALA A 18 -1.84 13.36 2.30
N GLU A 19 -2.37 12.68 3.33
CA GLU A 19 -1.57 11.77 4.13
C GLU A 19 -1.12 10.56 3.30
N ALA A 20 -2.01 10.02 2.47
CA ALA A 20 -1.67 8.93 1.57
C ALA A 20 -0.56 9.35 0.59
N GLU A 21 -0.64 10.55 0.02
CA GLU A 21 0.38 11.07 -0.89
C GLU A 21 1.74 11.22 -0.19
N ARG A 22 1.75 11.75 1.01
CA ARG A 22 2.98 11.94 1.78
C ARG A 22 3.69 10.61 1.99
N ILE A 23 2.95 9.61 2.45
CA ILE A 23 3.52 8.29 2.75
C ILE A 23 3.85 7.54 1.46
N GLY A 24 2.93 7.54 0.49
CA GLY A 24 3.14 6.87 -0.78
C GLY A 24 4.33 7.45 -1.54
N GLY A 25 4.47 8.76 -1.55
CA GLY A 25 5.60 9.44 -2.16
C GLY A 25 6.92 9.01 -1.55
N THR A 26 6.96 8.90 -0.23
CA THR A 26 8.16 8.43 0.48
C THR A 26 8.53 7.00 0.06
N LEU A 27 7.54 6.12 -0.05
CA LEU A 27 7.78 4.73 -0.44
C LEU A 27 8.35 4.65 -1.86
N VAL A 28 7.80 5.43 -2.78
CA VAL A 28 8.29 5.47 -4.17
C VAL A 28 9.69 6.06 -4.23
N ASP A 29 9.93 7.16 -3.52
CA ASP A 29 11.24 7.82 -3.50
C ASP A 29 12.34 6.90 -3.00
N ARG A 30 12.01 6.01 -2.07
CA ARG A 30 12.98 5.05 -1.51
C ARG A 30 13.10 3.76 -2.29
N GLY A 31 12.38 3.62 -3.40
CA GLY A 31 12.40 2.40 -4.20
C GLY A 31 11.71 1.22 -3.52
N LEU A 32 10.93 1.45 -2.49
CA LEU A 32 10.16 0.40 -1.81
C LEU A 32 8.87 0.07 -2.52
N ALA A 33 8.35 1.01 -3.31
CA ALA A 33 7.17 0.80 -4.13
C ALA A 33 7.45 1.27 -5.54
N ALA A 34 6.96 0.54 -6.53
CA ALA A 34 7.05 0.94 -7.92
C ALA A 34 6.10 2.11 -8.20
N CYS A 35 4.91 2.01 -7.66
CA CYS A 35 3.93 3.09 -7.74
C CYS A 35 2.88 2.89 -6.67
N VAL A 36 2.11 3.94 -6.41
CA VAL A 36 0.95 3.88 -5.53
C VAL A 36 -0.23 4.49 -6.26
N ASN A 37 -1.42 3.96 -6.00
CA ASN A 37 -2.67 4.54 -6.50
C ASN A 37 -3.48 4.96 -5.29
N ILE A 38 -3.98 6.19 -5.32
CA ILE A 38 -4.73 6.76 -4.21
C ILE A 38 -6.16 7.02 -4.65
N PHE A 39 -7.11 6.55 -3.85
CA PHE A 39 -8.54 6.71 -4.08
C PHE A 39 -9.10 7.58 -2.97
N ASP A 40 -9.45 8.82 -3.29
CA ASP A 40 -10.04 9.74 -2.34
C ASP A 40 -11.56 9.53 -2.27
N GLY A 41 -12.17 10.09 -1.23
CA GLY A 41 -13.62 10.08 -1.12
C GLY A 41 -14.25 8.74 -0.73
N MET A 42 -13.49 7.89 -0.08
CA MET A 42 -13.99 6.60 0.38
C MET A 42 -14.75 6.76 1.69
N THR A 43 -15.86 6.05 1.83
CA THR A 43 -16.59 5.97 3.09
C THR A 43 -16.29 4.63 3.74
N SER A 44 -15.90 4.68 5.01
CA SER A 44 -15.63 3.48 5.81
C SER A 44 -16.68 3.35 6.91
N ILE A 45 -17.17 2.14 7.10
CA ILE A 45 -18.10 1.82 8.19
C ILE A 45 -17.46 0.66 8.95
N TYR A 46 -17.29 0.83 10.26
CA TYR A 46 -16.56 -0.13 11.08
C TYR A 46 -17.03 -0.05 12.52
N VAL A 47 -16.63 -1.03 13.30
CA VAL A 47 -16.92 -1.04 14.74
C VAL A 47 -15.64 -0.64 15.47
N TRP A 48 -15.74 0.36 16.31
CA TRP A 48 -14.64 0.82 17.16
C TRP A 48 -15.15 0.96 18.58
N GLU A 49 -14.50 0.28 19.51
CA GLU A 49 -14.86 0.29 20.92
C GLU A 49 -16.35 -0.02 21.15
N GLY A 50 -16.86 -1.00 20.43
CA GLY A 50 -18.23 -1.46 20.56
C GLY A 50 -19.28 -0.62 19.84
N LYS A 51 -18.85 0.46 19.16
CA LYS A 51 -19.76 1.36 18.43
C LYS A 51 -19.52 1.29 16.93
N ARG A 52 -20.61 1.37 16.20
CA ARG A 52 -20.54 1.48 14.74
C ARG A 52 -20.18 2.93 14.38
N GLU A 53 -19.09 3.09 13.68
CA GLU A 53 -18.60 4.39 13.22
C GLU A 53 -18.68 4.48 11.71
N ARG A 54 -18.77 5.72 11.22
CA ARG A 54 -18.73 6.02 9.79
C ARG A 54 -17.78 7.19 9.59
N GLY A 55 -16.85 7.07 8.65
CA GLY A 55 -15.90 8.12 8.40
C GLY A 55 -15.50 8.21 6.94
N ALA A 56 -14.96 9.35 6.56
CA ALA A 56 -14.37 9.55 5.26
C ALA A 56 -12.89 9.21 5.33
N GLU A 57 -12.41 8.44 4.37
CA GLU A 57 -11.01 8.03 4.29
C GLU A 57 -10.54 8.04 2.85
N ALA A 58 -9.22 7.95 2.65
CA ALA A 58 -8.62 7.67 1.35
C ALA A 58 -8.01 6.27 1.41
N ALA A 59 -8.12 5.52 0.33
CA ALA A 59 -7.47 4.23 0.20
C ALA A 59 -6.22 4.37 -0.66
N MET A 60 -5.24 3.52 -0.43
CA MET A 60 -4.05 3.47 -1.28
C MET A 60 -3.71 2.02 -1.59
N LEU A 61 -3.42 1.75 -2.86
CA LEU A 61 -2.84 0.50 -3.31
C LEU A 61 -1.36 0.76 -3.59
N ILE A 62 -0.51 0.01 -2.91
CA ILE A 62 0.94 0.12 -3.05
C ILE A 62 1.40 -1.08 -3.87
N LYS A 63 2.07 -0.83 -5.00
CA LYS A 63 2.55 -1.89 -5.87
C LYS A 63 4.03 -2.13 -5.64
N THR A 64 4.38 -3.34 -5.23
CA THR A 64 5.76 -3.71 -4.97
C THR A 64 5.96 -5.19 -5.25
N ARG A 65 7.15 -5.70 -5.02
CA ARG A 65 7.42 -7.13 -5.14
C ARG A 65 7.39 -7.80 -3.79
N ALA A 66 7.13 -9.10 -3.78
CA ALA A 66 6.96 -9.88 -2.56
C ALA A 66 8.12 -9.73 -1.58
N ALA A 67 9.36 -9.65 -2.09
CA ALA A 67 10.55 -9.52 -1.25
C ALA A 67 10.54 -8.26 -0.37
N LEU A 68 9.84 -7.20 -0.81
CA LEU A 68 9.82 -5.93 -0.09
C LEU A 68 8.56 -5.72 0.76
N ALA A 69 7.63 -6.65 0.72
CA ALA A 69 6.34 -6.49 1.42
C ALA A 69 6.52 -6.14 2.91
N SER A 70 7.39 -6.89 3.60
CA SER A 70 7.63 -6.65 5.03
C SER A 70 8.22 -5.27 5.29
N GLN A 71 9.14 -4.82 4.46
CA GLN A 71 9.75 -3.50 4.59
C GLN A 71 8.74 -2.39 4.33
N VAL A 72 7.88 -2.57 3.32
CA VAL A 72 6.81 -1.61 3.01
C VAL A 72 5.86 -1.49 4.20
N ILE A 73 5.45 -2.62 4.76
CA ILE A 73 4.56 -2.62 5.93
C ILE A 73 5.22 -1.89 7.11
N ALA A 74 6.47 -2.21 7.42
CA ALA A 74 7.19 -1.60 8.53
C ALA A 74 7.34 -0.08 8.34
N GLU A 75 7.73 0.35 7.14
CA GLU A 75 7.91 1.76 6.87
C GLU A 75 6.59 2.53 6.88
N THR A 76 5.56 1.96 6.27
CA THR A 76 4.23 2.56 6.26
C THR A 76 3.69 2.71 7.67
N ARG A 77 3.84 1.67 8.48
CA ARG A 77 3.38 1.69 9.87
C ARG A 77 4.07 2.80 10.67
N LYS A 78 5.36 2.98 10.45
CA LYS A 78 6.16 4.01 11.12
C LYS A 78 5.67 5.42 10.79
N LEU A 79 5.26 5.64 9.55
CA LEU A 79 4.85 6.96 9.05
C LEU A 79 3.35 7.22 9.21
N HIS A 80 2.57 6.19 9.47
CA HIS A 80 1.11 6.25 9.47
C HIS A 80 0.58 6.97 10.71
N PRO A 81 -0.44 7.84 10.55
CA PRO A 81 -1.02 8.55 11.69
C PRO A 81 -1.87 7.67 12.61
N TYR A 82 -2.35 6.51 12.13
CA TYR A 82 -3.14 5.60 12.97
C TYR A 82 -2.24 4.71 13.82
N THR A 83 -2.70 4.36 15.00
CA THR A 83 -2.01 3.39 15.86
C THR A 83 -2.16 1.96 15.34
N ASN A 84 -3.27 1.68 14.67
CA ASN A 84 -3.53 0.35 14.11
C ASN A 84 -3.98 0.48 12.65
N PRO A 85 -3.04 0.80 11.73
CA PRO A 85 -3.41 1.00 10.33
C PRO A 85 -3.73 -0.31 9.62
N ALA A 86 -4.66 -0.23 8.66
CA ALA A 86 -4.90 -1.35 7.75
C ALA A 86 -3.66 -1.53 6.87
N LEU A 87 -3.09 -2.71 6.87
CA LEU A 87 -1.92 -3.06 6.06
C LEU A 87 -2.08 -4.51 5.65
N LEU A 88 -2.66 -4.71 4.46
CA LEU A 88 -2.99 -6.04 3.97
C LEU A 88 -2.27 -6.30 2.66
N VAL A 89 -1.58 -7.43 2.59
CA VAL A 89 -0.89 -7.85 1.37
C VAL A 89 -1.84 -8.67 0.52
N LEU A 90 -2.04 -8.22 -0.72
CA LEU A 90 -2.86 -8.90 -1.70
C LEU A 90 -1.93 -9.51 -2.75
N PRO A 91 -1.88 -10.85 -2.85
CA PRO A 91 -1.02 -11.46 -3.86
C PRO A 91 -1.60 -11.23 -5.25
N VAL A 92 -0.73 -11.06 -6.22
CA VAL A 92 -1.10 -10.94 -7.62
C VAL A 92 -0.81 -12.29 -8.28
N SER A 93 -1.86 -13.00 -8.66
CA SER A 93 -1.69 -14.35 -9.21
C SER A 93 -1.13 -14.33 -10.64
N ASP A 94 -1.49 -13.32 -11.43
CA ASP A 94 -1.02 -13.18 -12.81
C ASP A 94 -1.31 -11.77 -13.32
N GLY A 95 -0.71 -11.40 -14.41
CA GLY A 95 -0.93 -10.11 -15.03
C GLY A 95 -0.08 -9.93 -16.28
N ALA A 96 -0.10 -8.73 -16.84
CA ALA A 96 0.72 -8.41 -18.00
C ALA A 96 2.20 -8.52 -17.63
N GLU A 97 2.93 -9.35 -18.34
CA GLU A 97 4.33 -9.67 -18.05
C GLU A 97 5.21 -8.42 -18.01
N ASP A 98 5.03 -7.53 -18.96
CA ASP A 98 5.83 -6.31 -19.03
C ASP A 98 5.60 -5.41 -17.82
N PHE A 99 4.36 -5.31 -17.36
CA PHE A 99 4.05 -4.48 -16.22
C PHE A 99 4.58 -5.08 -14.91
N MET A 100 4.46 -6.40 -14.77
CA MET A 100 5.01 -7.10 -13.60
C MET A 100 6.53 -6.94 -13.54
N ARG A 101 7.19 -7.01 -14.69
CA ARG A 101 8.64 -6.80 -14.79
C ARG A 101 9.01 -5.37 -14.41
N TRP A 102 8.20 -4.40 -14.86
CA TRP A 102 8.43 -3.00 -14.51
C TRP A 102 8.36 -2.78 -13.00
N ILE A 103 7.39 -3.40 -12.31
CA ILE A 103 7.32 -3.33 -10.85
C ILE A 103 8.61 -3.85 -10.21
N ALA A 104 9.10 -4.98 -10.68
CA ALA A 104 10.34 -5.56 -10.15
C ALA A 104 11.54 -4.64 -10.39
N GLU A 105 11.64 -4.07 -11.59
CA GLU A 105 12.76 -3.18 -11.94
C GLU A 105 12.77 -1.90 -11.12
N GLN A 106 11.61 -1.32 -10.86
CA GLN A 106 11.52 -0.08 -10.10
C GLN A 106 11.80 -0.26 -8.62
N THR A 107 11.72 -1.47 -8.13
CA THR A 107 11.93 -1.81 -6.71
C THR A 107 13.20 -2.63 -6.48
N ALA A 108 14.00 -2.80 -7.50
CA ALA A 108 15.30 -3.47 -7.38
C ALA A 108 16.30 -2.49 -6.79
N CYS A 109 16.99 -2.92 -5.75
CA CYS A 109 18.01 -2.11 -5.09
C CYS A 109 19.39 -2.60 -5.42
#